data_c9a7ee2d4a4a5f254362c2859dd063ba
#
_entry.id   c9a7ee2d4a4a5f254362c2859dd063ba
#
_cell.length_a   1.000
_cell.length_b   1.000
_cell.length_c   1.000
_cell.angle_alpha   90.00
_cell.angle_beta   90.00
_cell.angle_gamma   90.00
#
_symmetry.space_group_name_H-M   'P 1'
#
loop_
_entity.id
_entity.type
_entity.pdbx_description
1 polymer ?
#
loop_
_entity_poly.entity_id
_entity_poly.type
_entity_poly.pdbx_seq_one_letter_code
_entity_poly.pdbx_strand_id
1 'polypeptide(L)'
;MTRLDGVFPIAGAVALDLIQRAEVCDQWRQPSALPKMSVGALACHLGRQVAWAAELLPVPTDVPPLDCVDAHYQRAAWVTTTSPDDPPNDRSTDDTEAALGAAALRDRTAGALEEVRRLLTAGAARDVILIPWQGWSLRRDDFLLTRMLEIVVHADDLAISLDIPTPEFPAEVFMPVCDLLMRLAVKRHGQSAVISALTRTERTQVISAF
;
A
#
# COMPACT_ATOMS: atom_id res chain seq x y z
N MET A 1 16.06 13.73 8.37
CA MET A 1 15.56 12.40 7.96
C MET A 1 14.54 11.94 9.00
N THR A 2 13.40 11.47 8.58
CA THR A 2 12.41 10.84 9.46
C THR A 2 12.72 9.34 9.63
N ARG A 3 11.97 8.66 10.51
CA ARG A 3 12.19 7.24 10.81
C ARG A 3 12.01 6.33 9.59
N LEU A 4 11.05 6.63 8.71
CA LEU A 4 10.71 5.79 7.56
C LEU A 4 11.43 6.18 6.26
N ASP A 5 12.22 7.26 6.24
CA ASP A 5 12.96 7.68 5.04
C ASP A 5 13.92 6.59 4.50
N GLY A 6 14.56 5.83 5.39
CA GLY A 6 15.42 4.70 5.00
C GLY A 6 14.68 3.38 4.78
N VAL A 7 13.47 3.26 5.32
CA VAL A 7 12.70 2.00 5.33
C VAL A 7 11.81 1.86 4.09
N PHE A 8 11.15 2.95 3.67
CA PHE A 8 10.24 2.92 2.52
C PHE A 8 10.92 2.43 1.22
N PRO A 9 12.16 2.84 0.87
CA PRO A 9 12.83 2.30 -0.32
C PRO A 9 13.05 0.79 -0.29
N ILE A 10 13.14 0.18 0.90
CA ILE A 10 13.25 -1.28 1.06
C ILE A 10 11.92 -1.94 0.69
N ALA A 11 10.80 -1.40 1.20
CA ALA A 11 9.48 -1.87 0.81
C ALA A 11 9.25 -1.76 -0.70
N GLY A 12 9.63 -0.61 -1.29
CA GLY A 12 9.54 -0.39 -2.73
C GLY A 12 10.39 -1.35 -3.56
N ALA A 13 11.57 -1.75 -3.05
CA ALA A 13 12.42 -2.75 -3.72
C ALA A 13 11.76 -4.13 -3.72
N VAL A 14 11.17 -4.58 -2.62
CA VAL A 14 10.42 -5.85 -2.55
C VAL A 14 9.24 -5.85 -3.52
N ALA A 15 8.50 -4.72 -3.59
CA ALA A 15 7.41 -4.57 -4.56
C ALA A 15 7.91 -4.67 -6.01
N LEU A 16 9.02 -3.99 -6.34
CA LEU A 16 9.62 -4.04 -7.68
C LEU A 16 10.08 -5.45 -8.03
N ASP A 17 10.76 -6.14 -7.12
CA ASP A 17 11.22 -7.52 -7.32
C ASP A 17 10.06 -8.47 -7.60
N LEU A 18 8.92 -8.31 -6.89
CA LEU A 18 7.72 -9.10 -7.16
C LEU A 18 7.11 -8.77 -8.53
N ILE A 19 6.99 -7.49 -8.89
CA ILE A 19 6.48 -7.03 -10.20
C ILE A 19 7.32 -7.55 -11.36
N GLN A 20 8.63 -7.75 -11.16
CA GLN A 20 9.55 -8.23 -12.19
C GLN A 20 9.51 -9.74 -12.42
N ARG A 21 8.79 -10.49 -11.58
CA ARG A 21 8.63 -11.94 -11.73
C ARG A 21 8.03 -12.31 -13.09
N ALA A 22 8.51 -13.38 -13.69
CA ALA A 22 7.99 -13.88 -14.96
C ALA A 22 6.50 -14.23 -14.86
N GLU A 23 6.09 -14.81 -13.73
CA GLU A 23 4.71 -15.19 -13.44
C GLU A 23 3.72 -14.03 -13.54
N VAL A 24 4.16 -12.80 -13.20
CA VAL A 24 3.33 -11.58 -13.36
C VAL A 24 3.07 -11.30 -14.84
N CYS A 25 4.11 -11.40 -15.67
CA CYS A 25 3.98 -11.20 -17.12
C CYS A 25 3.13 -12.28 -17.78
N ASP A 26 3.38 -13.54 -17.41
CA ASP A 26 2.71 -14.71 -18.01
C ASP A 26 1.21 -14.74 -17.66
N GLN A 27 0.84 -14.28 -16.46
CA GLN A 27 -0.54 -14.28 -15.98
C GLN A 27 -1.19 -12.90 -16.06
N TRP A 28 -0.60 -11.93 -16.74
CA TRP A 28 -1.00 -10.51 -16.77
C TRP A 28 -2.51 -10.26 -16.91
N ARG A 29 -3.17 -11.06 -17.76
CA ARG A 29 -4.61 -10.91 -18.06
C ARG A 29 -5.51 -11.85 -17.26
N GLN A 30 -4.93 -12.72 -16.42
CA GLN A 30 -5.72 -13.63 -15.60
C GLN A 30 -6.40 -12.87 -14.46
N PRO A 31 -7.54 -13.36 -13.95
CA PRO A 31 -8.14 -12.84 -12.74
C PRO A 31 -7.17 -12.91 -11.56
N SER A 32 -7.14 -11.89 -10.73
CA SER A 32 -6.39 -11.89 -9.47
C SER A 32 -7.24 -12.44 -8.32
N ALA A 33 -6.65 -12.55 -7.13
CA ALA A 33 -7.36 -12.87 -5.89
C ALA A 33 -8.37 -11.77 -5.49
N LEU A 34 -8.20 -10.55 -6.01
CA LEU A 34 -9.12 -9.44 -5.75
C LEU A 34 -10.26 -9.44 -6.79
N PRO A 35 -11.53 -9.34 -6.35
CA PRO A 35 -12.68 -9.30 -7.25
C PRO A 35 -12.54 -8.19 -8.31
N LYS A 36 -12.88 -8.52 -9.57
CA LYS A 36 -12.91 -7.58 -10.70
C LYS A 36 -11.56 -6.95 -11.06
N MET A 37 -10.47 -7.57 -10.66
CA MET A 37 -9.12 -7.07 -10.91
C MET A 37 -8.28 -8.15 -11.59
N SER A 38 -7.60 -7.82 -12.69
CA SER A 38 -6.62 -8.70 -13.30
C SER A 38 -5.30 -8.68 -12.51
N VAL A 39 -4.46 -9.69 -12.70
CA VAL A 39 -3.07 -9.72 -12.18
C VAL A 39 -2.32 -8.46 -12.60
N GLY A 40 -2.45 -8.03 -13.86
CA GLY A 40 -1.83 -6.81 -14.36
C GLY A 40 -2.33 -5.54 -13.66
N ALA A 41 -3.64 -5.43 -13.43
CA ALA A 41 -4.22 -4.29 -12.72
C ALA A 41 -3.75 -4.25 -11.26
N LEU A 42 -3.72 -5.40 -10.57
CA LEU A 42 -3.21 -5.51 -9.20
C LEU A 42 -1.71 -5.17 -9.12
N ALA A 43 -0.91 -5.65 -10.08
CA ALA A 43 0.51 -5.30 -10.15
C ALA A 43 0.70 -3.78 -10.39
N CYS A 44 -0.13 -3.15 -11.23
CA CYS A 44 -0.13 -1.70 -11.44
C CYS A 44 -0.50 -0.95 -10.16
N HIS A 45 -1.51 -1.42 -9.44
CA HIS A 45 -1.90 -0.85 -8.14
C HIS A 45 -0.75 -0.91 -7.13
N LEU A 46 -0.06 -2.05 -7.04
CA LEU A 46 1.12 -2.22 -6.19
C LEU A 46 2.25 -1.25 -6.58
N GLY A 47 2.64 -1.19 -7.85
CA GLY A 47 3.71 -0.31 -8.33
C GLY A 47 3.39 1.18 -8.16
N ARG A 48 2.12 1.55 -8.25
CA ARG A 48 1.65 2.93 -8.04
C ARG A 48 1.93 3.45 -6.65
N GLN A 49 2.03 2.60 -5.64
CA GLN A 49 2.36 3.03 -4.28
C GLN A 49 3.77 3.67 -4.23
N VAL A 50 4.69 3.15 -5.02
CA VAL A 50 6.04 3.71 -5.18
C VAL A 50 6.00 4.98 -6.05
N ALA A 51 5.23 4.97 -7.14
CA ALA A 51 5.07 6.12 -8.02
C ALA A 51 4.48 7.34 -7.29
N TRP A 52 3.42 7.14 -6.50
CA TRP A 52 2.86 8.22 -5.68
C TRP A 52 3.84 8.79 -4.67
N ALA A 53 4.71 7.96 -4.08
CA ALA A 53 5.75 8.49 -3.21
C ALA A 53 6.73 9.39 -3.98
N ALA A 54 7.18 8.98 -5.17
CA ALA A 54 8.04 9.79 -6.02
C ALA A 54 7.39 11.12 -6.44
N GLU A 55 6.10 11.09 -6.78
CA GLU A 55 5.35 12.23 -7.24
C GLU A 55 5.03 13.22 -6.12
N LEU A 56 4.62 12.74 -4.95
CA LEU A 56 4.07 13.59 -3.90
C LEU A 56 5.10 14.08 -2.89
N LEU A 57 6.18 13.34 -2.64
CA LEU A 57 7.20 13.73 -1.67
C LEU A 57 7.81 15.13 -1.89
N PRO A 58 8.06 15.60 -3.12
CA PRO A 58 8.65 16.92 -3.34
C PRO A 58 7.62 18.07 -3.35
N VAL A 59 6.32 17.76 -3.39
CA VAL A 59 5.28 18.78 -3.62
C VAL A 59 4.98 19.56 -2.34
N PRO A 60 5.10 20.91 -2.36
CA PRO A 60 4.72 21.73 -1.21
C PRO A 60 3.20 21.78 -1.03
N THR A 61 2.75 21.93 0.21
CA THR A 61 1.34 22.11 0.54
C THR A 61 1.17 22.99 1.77
N ASP A 62 0.09 23.77 1.81
CA ASP A 62 -0.35 24.55 2.98
C ASP A 62 -1.49 23.86 3.72
N VAL A 63 -1.96 22.69 3.26
CA VAL A 63 -3.01 21.93 3.94
C VAL A 63 -2.40 21.28 5.19
N PRO A 64 -2.93 21.57 6.39
CA PRO A 64 -2.38 21.01 7.62
C PRO A 64 -2.54 19.48 7.65
N PRO A 65 -1.56 18.76 8.22
CA PRO A 65 -1.63 17.32 8.30
C PRO A 65 -2.68 16.87 9.32
N LEU A 66 -3.25 15.69 9.12
CA LEU A 66 -4.02 15.00 10.14
C LEU A 66 -3.15 14.74 11.39
N ASP A 67 -3.80 14.57 12.53
CA ASP A 67 -3.12 14.38 13.82
C ASP A 67 -2.28 13.08 13.85
N CYS A 68 -2.76 12.03 13.17
CA CYS A 68 -2.11 10.73 13.08
C CYS A 68 -2.58 9.93 11.86
N VAL A 69 -1.84 8.89 11.51
CA VAL A 69 -2.18 7.98 10.40
C VAL A 69 -3.52 7.28 10.59
N ASP A 70 -3.92 6.97 11.81
CA ASP A 70 -5.21 6.33 12.10
C ASP A 70 -6.40 7.20 11.64
N ALA A 71 -6.27 8.53 11.70
CA ALA A 71 -7.29 9.46 11.21
C ALA A 71 -7.48 9.40 9.69
N HIS A 72 -6.44 9.03 8.92
CA HIS A 72 -6.55 8.76 7.49
C HIS A 72 -7.53 7.63 7.21
N TYR A 73 -7.36 6.49 7.87
CA TYR A 73 -8.22 5.31 7.68
C TYR A 73 -9.65 5.51 8.21
N GLN A 74 -9.83 6.37 9.20
CA GLN A 74 -11.17 6.73 9.70
C GLN A 74 -11.97 7.58 8.71
N ARG A 75 -11.28 8.33 7.83
CA ARG A 75 -11.89 9.23 6.84
C ARG A 75 -11.96 8.63 5.44
N ALA A 76 -11.11 7.65 5.16
CA ALA A 76 -11.01 7.03 3.84
C ALA A 76 -12.33 6.32 3.49
N ALA A 77 -12.98 6.79 2.42
CA ALA A 77 -14.32 6.32 2.04
C ALA A 77 -14.34 4.81 1.73
N TRP A 78 -13.25 4.27 1.16
CA TRP A 78 -13.15 2.85 0.83
C TRP A 78 -13.17 1.92 2.05
N VAL A 79 -12.78 2.39 3.24
CA VAL A 79 -12.82 1.59 4.49
C VAL A 79 -14.24 1.24 4.91
N THR A 80 -15.22 2.03 4.48
CA THR A 80 -16.65 1.82 4.81
C THR A 80 -17.44 1.20 3.67
N THR A 81 -16.79 0.87 2.55
CA THR A 81 -17.46 0.23 1.41
C THR A 81 -17.89 -1.20 1.78
N THR A 82 -19.04 -1.63 1.24
CA THR A 82 -19.59 -2.97 1.45
C THR A 82 -19.65 -3.80 0.18
N SER A 83 -19.40 -3.16 -0.96
CA SER A 83 -19.41 -3.80 -2.27
C SER A 83 -18.17 -3.40 -3.09
N PRO A 84 -17.60 -4.32 -3.89
CA PRO A 84 -16.57 -3.97 -4.86
C PRO A 84 -17.05 -2.99 -5.95
N ASP A 85 -18.37 -2.79 -6.07
CA ASP A 85 -18.97 -1.83 -7.01
C ASP A 85 -19.15 -0.42 -6.44
N ASP A 86 -18.83 -0.22 -5.17
CA ASP A 86 -18.94 1.10 -4.57
C ASP A 86 -17.96 2.09 -5.22
N PRO A 87 -18.35 3.36 -5.48
CA PRO A 87 -17.51 4.32 -6.19
C PRO A 87 -16.08 4.51 -5.63
N PRO A 88 -15.84 4.42 -4.30
CA PRO A 88 -14.48 4.47 -3.77
C PRO A 88 -13.57 3.31 -4.18
N ASN A 89 -14.14 2.23 -4.73
CA ASN A 89 -13.43 1.06 -5.24
C ASN A 89 -13.22 1.08 -6.75
N ASP A 90 -13.36 2.24 -7.40
CA ASP A 90 -13.12 2.38 -8.84
C ASP A 90 -11.68 1.97 -9.21
N ARG A 91 -11.56 1.02 -10.15
CA ARG A 91 -10.31 0.43 -10.62
C ARG A 91 -9.93 0.88 -12.04
N SER A 92 -10.66 1.84 -12.60
CA SER A 92 -10.44 2.30 -14.00
C SER A 92 -9.02 2.78 -14.26
N THR A 93 -8.37 3.38 -13.25
CA THR A 93 -6.96 3.77 -13.33
C THR A 93 -6.04 2.56 -13.41
N ASP A 94 -6.29 1.50 -12.62
CA ASP A 94 -5.51 0.27 -12.62
C ASP A 94 -5.61 -0.43 -13.98
N ASP A 95 -6.81 -0.50 -14.55
CA ASP A 95 -7.05 -1.10 -15.87
C ASP A 95 -6.39 -0.29 -16.99
N THR A 96 -6.45 1.04 -16.93
CA THR A 96 -5.79 1.94 -17.89
C THR A 96 -4.28 1.74 -17.88
N GLU A 97 -3.67 1.64 -16.71
CA GLU A 97 -2.23 1.39 -16.56
C GLU A 97 -1.86 -0.02 -17.01
N ALA A 98 -2.69 -1.03 -16.69
CA ALA A 98 -2.48 -2.39 -17.12
C ALA A 98 -2.51 -2.54 -18.65
N ALA A 99 -3.26 -1.71 -19.36
CA ALA A 99 -3.28 -1.70 -20.83
C ALA A 99 -1.91 -1.34 -21.45
N LEU A 100 -1.03 -0.65 -20.69
CA LEU A 100 0.33 -0.33 -21.14
C LEU A 100 1.30 -1.53 -21.04
N GLY A 101 0.93 -2.58 -20.32
CA GLY A 101 1.66 -3.84 -20.22
C GLY A 101 2.75 -3.88 -19.14
N ALA A 102 3.23 -5.10 -18.85
CA ALA A 102 4.15 -5.38 -17.76
C ALA A 102 5.51 -4.67 -17.89
N ALA A 103 6.02 -4.46 -19.11
CA ALA A 103 7.28 -3.75 -19.31
C ALA A 103 7.18 -2.28 -18.87
N ALA A 104 6.11 -1.58 -19.27
CA ALA A 104 5.88 -0.20 -18.88
C ALA A 104 5.73 -0.05 -17.36
N LEU A 105 5.06 -1.00 -16.70
CA LEU A 105 4.96 -1.03 -15.24
C LEU A 105 6.33 -1.15 -14.57
N ARG A 106 7.16 -2.10 -15.02
CA ARG A 106 8.51 -2.32 -14.47
C ARG A 106 9.36 -1.06 -14.56
N ASP A 107 9.42 -0.47 -15.76
CA ASP A 107 10.24 0.72 -16.02
C ASP A 107 9.77 1.90 -15.16
N ARG A 108 8.46 2.12 -15.07
CA ARG A 108 7.86 3.17 -14.24
C ARG A 108 8.16 2.95 -12.75
N THR A 109 7.98 1.75 -12.24
CA THR A 109 8.21 1.45 -10.82
C THR A 109 9.70 1.55 -10.46
N ALA A 110 10.59 1.08 -11.33
CA ALA A 110 12.03 1.20 -11.13
C ALA A 110 12.46 2.69 -11.12
N GLY A 111 12.01 3.48 -12.09
CA GLY A 111 12.30 4.91 -12.14
C GLY A 111 11.75 5.67 -10.93
N ALA A 112 10.53 5.34 -10.50
CA ALA A 112 9.93 5.92 -9.30
C ALA A 112 10.72 5.57 -8.02
N LEU A 113 11.20 4.34 -7.88
CA LEU A 113 12.00 3.92 -6.73
C LEU A 113 13.33 4.67 -6.67
N GLU A 114 14.01 4.85 -7.80
CA GLU A 114 15.23 5.65 -7.86
C GLU A 114 14.98 7.13 -7.50
N GLU A 115 13.89 7.69 -7.97
CA GLU A 115 13.51 9.07 -7.63
C GLU A 115 13.19 9.21 -6.13
N VAL A 116 12.46 8.27 -5.52
CA VAL A 116 12.23 8.25 -4.07
C VAL A 116 13.55 8.22 -3.31
N ARG A 117 14.49 7.34 -3.68
CA ARG A 117 15.83 7.26 -3.05
C ARG A 117 16.54 8.58 -3.14
N ARG A 118 16.53 9.20 -4.31
CA ARG A 118 17.15 10.51 -4.55
C ARG A 118 16.56 11.61 -3.68
N LEU A 119 15.22 11.71 -3.63
CA LEU A 119 14.50 12.73 -2.85
C LEU A 119 14.78 12.61 -1.36
N LEU A 120 14.73 11.39 -0.82
CA LEU A 120 14.94 11.14 0.61
C LEU A 120 16.39 11.35 1.02
N THR A 121 17.36 10.91 0.19
CA THR A 121 18.80 11.10 0.46
C THR A 121 19.20 12.56 0.37
N ALA A 122 18.67 13.30 -0.61
CA ALA A 122 18.96 14.72 -0.80
C ALA A 122 18.24 15.64 0.19
N GLY A 123 17.35 15.10 1.04
CA GLY A 123 16.51 15.91 1.93
C GLY A 123 15.51 16.79 1.18
N ALA A 124 15.15 16.43 -0.05
CA ALA A 124 14.22 17.17 -0.91
C ALA A 124 12.74 16.82 -0.66
N ALA A 125 12.48 15.78 0.12
CA ALA A 125 11.14 15.40 0.52
C ALA A 125 10.56 16.37 1.55
N ARG A 126 9.28 16.74 1.39
CA ARG A 126 8.56 17.63 2.31
C ARG A 126 8.18 16.90 3.60
N ASP A 127 7.97 17.64 4.70
CA ASP A 127 7.56 17.07 5.99
C ASP A 127 6.05 16.79 6.06
N VAL A 128 5.27 17.48 5.23
CA VAL A 128 3.82 17.33 5.09
C VAL A 128 3.50 17.01 3.64
N ILE A 129 2.74 15.95 3.43
CA ILE A 129 2.39 15.41 2.11
C ILE A 129 0.88 15.49 1.91
N LEU A 130 0.43 16.24 0.91
CA LEU A 130 -0.97 16.25 0.49
C LEU A 130 -1.29 14.98 -0.29
N ILE A 131 -2.42 14.36 0.01
CA ILE A 131 -3.01 13.28 -0.78
C ILE A 131 -4.15 13.90 -1.60
N PRO A 132 -3.93 14.24 -2.89
CA PRO A 132 -4.86 15.09 -3.65
C PRO A 132 -6.27 14.51 -3.76
N TRP A 133 -6.38 13.19 -4.00
CA TRP A 133 -7.68 12.50 -4.15
C TRP A 133 -8.44 12.33 -2.83
N GLN A 134 -7.77 12.52 -1.68
CA GLN A 134 -8.41 12.49 -0.37
C GLN A 134 -8.73 13.89 0.16
N GLY A 135 -8.01 14.92 -0.30
CA GLY A 135 -8.21 16.30 0.11
C GLY A 135 -7.63 16.66 1.48
N TRP A 136 -6.73 15.82 2.03
CA TRP A 136 -6.03 16.11 3.29
C TRP A 136 -4.55 15.73 3.21
N SER A 137 -3.77 16.21 4.17
CA SER A 137 -2.34 15.94 4.26
C SER A 137 -2.01 15.01 5.44
N LEU A 138 -0.86 14.35 5.33
CA LEU A 138 -0.25 13.56 6.38
C LEU A 138 1.18 14.07 6.66
N ARG A 139 1.69 13.81 7.85
CA ARG A 139 3.14 13.89 8.09
C ARG A 139 3.84 12.87 7.21
N ARG A 140 5.08 13.15 6.78
CA ARG A 140 5.82 12.27 5.86
C ARG A 140 5.90 10.82 6.33
N ASP A 141 6.24 10.56 7.59
CA ASP A 141 6.25 9.18 8.12
C ASP A 141 4.87 8.50 8.03
N ASP A 142 3.81 9.23 8.35
CA ASP A 142 2.45 8.70 8.25
C ASP A 142 2.06 8.39 6.80
N PHE A 143 2.42 9.28 5.86
CA PHE A 143 2.23 9.04 4.43
C PHE A 143 3.00 7.82 3.95
N LEU A 144 4.29 7.71 4.26
CA LEU A 144 5.10 6.56 3.88
C LEU A 144 4.57 5.27 4.50
N LEU A 145 4.08 5.31 5.74
CA LEU A 145 3.48 4.16 6.40
C LEU A 145 2.20 3.70 5.68
N THR A 146 1.35 4.63 5.21
CA THR A 146 0.18 4.23 4.42
C THR A 146 0.58 3.53 3.13
N ARG A 147 1.61 4.01 2.44
CA ARG A 147 2.11 3.37 1.19
C ARG A 147 2.76 2.02 1.48
N MET A 148 3.48 1.89 2.60
CA MET A 148 4.04 0.60 3.03
C MET A 148 2.95 -0.43 3.35
N LEU A 149 1.87 -0.02 4.00
CA LEU A 149 0.73 -0.90 4.25
C LEU A 149 0.14 -1.43 2.94
N GLU A 150 -0.13 -0.56 1.98
CA GLU A 150 -0.62 -0.95 0.65
C GLU A 150 0.36 -1.91 -0.06
N ILE A 151 1.68 -1.64 0.02
CA ILE A 151 2.69 -2.52 -0.55
C ILE A 151 2.67 -3.91 0.10
N VAL A 152 2.64 -4.00 1.42
CA VAL A 152 2.67 -5.27 2.14
C VAL A 152 1.41 -6.10 1.85
N VAL A 153 0.23 -5.46 1.91
CA VAL A 153 -1.05 -6.14 1.68
C VAL A 153 -1.18 -6.60 0.23
N HIS A 154 -0.93 -5.72 -0.73
CA HIS A 154 -1.10 -6.07 -2.14
C HIS A 154 0.04 -6.94 -2.71
N ALA A 155 1.19 -7.00 -2.05
CA ALA A 155 2.20 -8.00 -2.37
C ALA A 155 1.73 -9.42 -2.01
N ASP A 156 1.01 -9.59 -0.90
CA ASP A 156 0.38 -10.85 -0.52
C ASP A 156 -0.73 -11.23 -1.50
N ASP A 157 -1.64 -10.29 -1.80
CA ASP A 157 -2.71 -10.50 -2.78
C ASP A 157 -2.17 -10.92 -4.16
N LEU A 158 -1.08 -10.27 -4.61
CA LEU A 158 -0.45 -10.60 -5.89
C LEU A 158 0.23 -11.97 -5.86
N ALA A 159 0.93 -12.31 -4.78
CA ALA A 159 1.57 -13.62 -4.61
C ALA A 159 0.53 -14.75 -4.60
N ILE A 160 -0.58 -14.58 -3.88
CA ILE A 160 -1.72 -15.51 -3.89
C ILE A 160 -2.30 -15.64 -5.30
N SER A 161 -2.44 -14.53 -6.03
CA SER A 161 -2.95 -14.55 -7.41
C SER A 161 -2.08 -15.37 -8.38
N LEU A 162 -0.78 -15.45 -8.11
CA LEU A 162 0.21 -16.11 -8.92
C LEU A 162 0.53 -17.55 -8.48
N ASP A 163 -0.03 -18.00 -7.36
CA ASP A 163 0.30 -19.27 -6.69
C ASP A 163 1.81 -19.38 -6.38
N ILE A 164 2.38 -18.31 -5.84
CA ILE A 164 3.78 -18.24 -5.40
C ILE A 164 3.86 -17.83 -3.92
N PRO A 165 4.98 -18.14 -3.23
CA PRO A 165 5.17 -17.65 -1.86
C PRO A 165 5.14 -16.12 -1.78
N THR A 166 4.43 -15.59 -0.77
CA THR A 166 4.45 -14.17 -0.45
C THR A 166 5.87 -13.73 -0.09
N PRO A 167 6.37 -12.62 -0.65
CA PRO A 167 7.70 -12.13 -0.33
C PRO A 167 7.81 -11.77 1.16
N GLU A 168 8.91 -12.16 1.79
CA GLU A 168 9.20 -11.75 3.16
C GLU A 168 9.70 -10.31 3.18
N PHE A 169 9.05 -9.47 3.98
CA PHE A 169 9.51 -8.11 4.24
C PHE A 169 10.43 -8.10 5.48
N PRO A 170 11.55 -7.35 5.45
CA PRO A 170 12.35 -7.14 6.65
C PRO A 170 11.52 -6.57 7.81
N ALA A 171 11.89 -6.91 9.05
CA ALA A 171 11.14 -6.50 10.24
C ALA A 171 10.93 -4.99 10.34
N GLU A 172 11.87 -4.18 9.87
CA GLU A 172 11.78 -2.72 9.84
C GLU A 172 10.68 -2.19 8.90
N VAL A 173 10.29 -2.97 7.87
CA VAL A 173 9.14 -2.69 7.00
C VAL A 173 7.87 -3.27 7.60
N PHE A 174 7.91 -4.56 7.97
CA PHE A 174 6.73 -5.32 8.35
C PHE A 174 6.13 -4.89 9.69
N MET A 175 6.97 -4.66 10.72
CA MET A 175 6.49 -4.36 12.07
C MET A 175 5.69 -3.04 12.16
N PRO A 176 6.11 -1.91 11.55
CA PRO A 176 5.28 -0.69 11.54
C PRO A 176 3.91 -0.89 10.88
N VAL A 177 3.84 -1.72 9.84
CA VAL A 177 2.57 -2.05 9.17
C VAL A 177 1.70 -2.91 10.08
N CYS A 178 2.25 -3.95 10.72
CA CYS A 178 1.54 -4.78 11.70
C CYS A 178 1.01 -3.96 12.87
N ASP A 179 1.80 -3.03 13.41
CA ASP A 179 1.37 -2.14 14.50
C ASP A 179 0.17 -1.29 14.08
N LEU A 180 0.19 -0.76 12.85
CA LEU A 180 -0.93 0.02 12.32
C LEU A 180 -2.18 -0.85 12.15
N LEU A 181 -2.06 -2.01 11.48
CA LEU A 181 -3.17 -2.95 11.29
C LEU A 181 -3.77 -3.39 12.61
N MET A 182 -2.93 -3.67 13.62
CA MET A 182 -3.37 -4.05 14.95
C MET A 182 -4.18 -2.93 15.64
N ARG A 183 -3.71 -1.69 15.57
CA ARG A 183 -4.46 -0.55 16.14
C ARG A 183 -5.81 -0.36 15.46
N LEU A 184 -5.86 -0.49 14.13
CA LEU A 184 -7.11 -0.39 13.37
C LEU A 184 -8.06 -1.54 13.71
N ALA A 185 -7.59 -2.78 13.81
CA ALA A 185 -8.37 -3.94 14.22
C ALA A 185 -8.92 -3.79 15.65
N VAL A 186 -8.09 -3.33 16.61
CA VAL A 186 -8.55 -3.05 17.98
C VAL A 186 -9.62 -1.97 18.00
N LYS A 187 -9.47 -0.93 17.19
CA LYS A 187 -10.48 0.13 17.10
C LYS A 187 -11.81 -0.36 16.55
N ARG A 188 -11.76 -1.26 15.55
CA ARG A 188 -12.95 -1.82 14.89
C ARG A 188 -13.66 -2.87 15.74
N HIS A 189 -12.91 -3.80 16.34
CA HIS A 189 -13.44 -4.99 17.00
C HIS A 189 -13.33 -4.99 18.53
N GLY A 190 -12.55 -4.07 19.09
CA GLY A 190 -12.24 -4.00 20.52
C GLY A 190 -11.11 -4.97 20.94
N GLN A 191 -10.51 -4.67 22.09
CA GLN A 191 -9.34 -5.42 22.62
C GLN A 191 -9.66 -6.91 22.84
N SER A 192 -10.83 -7.23 23.40
CA SER A 192 -11.19 -8.61 23.73
C SER A 192 -11.28 -9.51 22.49
N ALA A 193 -11.88 -9.01 21.41
CA ALA A 193 -12.01 -9.76 20.15
C ALA A 193 -10.62 -10.05 19.55
N VAL A 194 -9.76 -9.04 19.51
CA VAL A 194 -8.41 -9.17 18.96
C VAL A 194 -7.57 -10.15 19.79
N ILE A 195 -7.56 -10.01 21.12
CA ILE A 195 -6.85 -10.96 22.01
C ILE A 195 -7.39 -12.38 21.84
N SER A 196 -8.71 -12.57 21.78
CA SER A 196 -9.30 -13.89 21.58
C SER A 196 -8.90 -14.49 20.23
N ALA A 197 -8.92 -13.72 19.16
CA ALA A 197 -8.54 -14.19 17.83
C ALA A 197 -7.08 -14.63 17.75
N LEU A 198 -6.17 -13.94 18.46
CA LEU A 198 -4.75 -14.25 18.45
C LEU A 198 -4.35 -15.37 19.43
N THR A 199 -5.19 -15.71 20.41
CA THR A 199 -4.77 -16.60 21.51
C THR A 199 -5.70 -17.79 21.77
N ARG A 200 -6.88 -17.84 21.18
CA ARG A 200 -7.93 -18.82 21.52
C ARG A 200 -8.62 -19.35 20.26
N THR A 201 -8.19 -20.50 19.79
CA THR A 201 -8.78 -21.15 18.61
C THR A 201 -10.27 -21.49 18.81
N GLU A 202 -10.65 -21.85 20.03
CA GLU A 202 -12.02 -22.20 20.41
C GLU A 202 -13.00 -21.00 20.45
N ARG A 203 -12.47 -19.76 20.42
CA ARG A 203 -13.23 -18.51 20.46
C ARG A 203 -12.84 -17.53 19.36
N THR A 204 -12.15 -18.06 18.34
CA THR A 204 -11.66 -17.22 17.25
C THR A 204 -12.82 -16.55 16.52
N GLN A 205 -12.72 -15.26 16.36
CA GLN A 205 -13.57 -14.45 15.47
C GLN A 205 -12.75 -13.95 14.30
N VAL A 206 -13.40 -13.73 13.16
CA VAL A 206 -12.76 -13.05 12.05
C VAL A 206 -12.50 -11.59 12.48
N ILE A 207 -11.25 -11.21 12.48
CA ILE A 207 -10.82 -9.83 12.71
C ILE A 207 -10.17 -9.29 11.44
N SER A 208 -10.48 -8.04 11.10
CA SER A 208 -9.84 -7.34 9.99
C SER A 208 -9.62 -5.89 10.41
N ALA A 209 -8.62 -5.23 9.82
CA ALA A 209 -8.38 -3.81 10.04
C ALA A 209 -9.43 -2.94 9.32
N PHE A 210 -9.99 -3.48 8.22
CA PHE A 210 -10.94 -2.83 7.31
C PHE A 210 -12.17 -3.69 7.07
#